data_e4167e4ff42e0f6a9967dd14423594ee
#
_entry.id   e4167e4ff42e0f6a9967dd14423594ee
#
_cell.length_a   1.000
_cell.length_b   1.000
_cell.length_c   1.000
_cell.angle_alpha   90.00
_cell.angle_beta   90.00
_cell.angle_gamma   90.00
#
_symmetry.space_group_name_H-M   'P 1'
#
loop_
_entity.id
_entity.type
_entity.pdbx_description
1 polymer ?
#
loop_
_entity_poly.entity_id
_entity_poly.type
_entity_poly.pdbx_seq_one_letter_code
_entity_poly.pdbx_strand_id
1 'polypeptide(L)'
;MKLFTHYIFNKKNTVLASMLLIGCSTVPRLGVWNDFKDELALKTQYLVEKDADKNQALQDTINFLLAEELTVDAAIQIAVLNNPGLQAVFEELGIAQADWLQAGLLTNPKLKAQVLSGGGEVKTELGIEQDFMGFLLRPLRVKLGEAQYQAVKHRVEHEVFSLIADVRESYYTLQGDKQLLTLLQSVVEASEAAKELAQRQYNAGNISVLDLSRHQANYHEVKLALIQNEIQVEIEQDVLNRKMGFTSAQSWKIKGTLPQFSEDEPVLLELVSRATENRMDLQALKVEIKVLEE
;
A
#
# COMPACT_ATOMS: atom_id res chain seq x y z
N MET A 1 27.58 59.84 -31.38
CA MET A 1 27.49 58.46 -30.85
C MET A 1 28.14 58.46 -29.45
N LYS A 2 27.48 59.01 -28.42
CA LYS A 2 27.88 58.97 -26.98
C LYS A 2 26.82 59.67 -26.15
N LEU A 3 25.58 59.15 -26.05
CA LEU A 3 24.55 59.73 -25.16
C LEU A 3 23.40 58.74 -24.81
N PHE A 4 23.63 57.41 -24.91
CA PHE A 4 22.58 56.45 -24.62
C PHE A 4 22.92 55.44 -23.47
N THR A 5 24.06 55.67 -22.74
CA THR A 5 24.53 54.65 -21.78
C THR A 5 24.39 55.10 -20.30
N HIS A 6 23.73 56.21 -20.01
CA HIS A 6 23.73 56.73 -18.60
C HIS A 6 22.37 56.79 -17.91
N TYR A 7 21.28 56.17 -18.44
CA TYR A 7 19.96 56.35 -17.83
C TYR A 7 19.32 55.10 -17.23
N ILE A 8 20.04 53.97 -17.14
CA ILE A 8 19.45 52.69 -16.64
C ILE A 8 19.93 52.28 -15.26
N PHE A 9 20.86 53.00 -14.61
CA PHE A 9 21.36 52.62 -13.28
C PHE A 9 21.03 53.68 -12.24
N ASN A 10 19.74 53.92 -11.98
CA ASN A 10 19.33 54.68 -10.80
C ASN A 10 19.04 53.69 -9.66
N LYS A 11 19.66 53.87 -8.49
CA LYS A 11 19.55 53.01 -7.29
C LYS A 11 18.11 52.61 -6.91
N LYS A 12 17.11 53.42 -7.30
CA LYS A 12 15.68 53.13 -7.06
C LYS A 12 15.14 52.02 -7.96
N ASN A 13 15.67 51.86 -9.16
CA ASN A 13 15.22 50.81 -10.11
C ASN A 13 15.87 49.46 -9.81
N THR A 14 17.04 49.42 -9.19
CA THR A 14 17.70 48.20 -8.74
C THR A 14 16.97 47.56 -7.56
N VAL A 15 16.37 48.34 -6.67
CA VAL A 15 15.56 47.82 -5.55
C VAL A 15 14.23 47.23 -6.06
N LEU A 16 13.63 47.83 -7.10
CA LEU A 16 12.41 47.28 -7.69
C LEU A 16 12.65 45.96 -8.46
N ALA A 17 13.81 45.83 -9.13
CA ALA A 17 14.21 44.60 -9.83
C ALA A 17 14.61 43.48 -8.86
N SER A 18 15.20 43.82 -7.70
CA SER A 18 15.52 42.82 -6.68
C SER A 18 14.29 42.32 -5.90
N MET A 19 13.21 43.09 -5.80
CA MET A 19 11.95 42.66 -5.19
C MET A 19 11.19 41.63 -6.05
N LEU A 20 11.42 41.59 -7.37
CA LEU A 20 10.80 40.62 -8.28
C LEU A 20 11.47 39.24 -8.24
N LEU A 21 12.64 39.09 -7.63
CA LEU A 21 13.40 37.83 -7.54
C LEU A 21 13.20 37.07 -6.22
N ILE A 22 12.46 37.64 -5.25
CA ILE A 22 12.22 36.98 -3.93
C ILE A 22 10.96 36.09 -3.95
N GLY A 23 10.53 35.63 -5.11
CA GLY A 23 9.34 34.79 -5.27
C GLY A 23 9.56 33.28 -5.14
N CYS A 24 10.74 32.80 -4.78
CA CYS A 24 10.92 31.39 -4.44
C CYS A 24 10.45 31.14 -3.01
N SER A 25 9.14 30.96 -2.82
CA SER A 25 8.65 30.34 -1.60
C SER A 25 9.20 28.92 -1.56
N THR A 26 10.12 28.65 -0.67
CA THR A 26 10.50 27.28 -0.33
C THR A 26 9.26 26.61 0.24
N VAL A 27 8.63 25.79 -0.58
CA VAL A 27 7.53 24.94 -0.14
C VAL A 27 8.08 23.96 0.90
N PRO A 28 7.51 23.86 2.08
CA PRO A 28 7.94 22.90 3.09
C PRO A 28 7.67 21.49 2.56
N ARG A 29 8.69 20.81 2.06
CA ARG A 29 8.58 19.46 1.48
C ARG A 29 8.45 18.33 2.50
N LEU A 30 8.64 18.58 3.79
CA LEU A 30 8.96 17.55 4.79
C LEU A 30 7.89 17.30 5.87
N GLY A 31 6.93 18.21 6.09
CA GLY A 31 5.98 18.09 7.21
C GLY A 31 4.89 17.04 6.96
N VAL A 32 4.30 17.06 5.79
CA VAL A 32 3.05 16.32 5.53
C VAL A 32 3.23 14.78 5.57
N TRP A 33 4.35 14.26 5.07
CA TRP A 33 4.62 12.83 5.17
C TRP A 33 4.83 12.38 6.61
N ASN A 34 5.58 13.14 7.41
CA ASN A 34 5.82 12.80 8.80
C ASN A 34 4.53 12.82 9.63
N ASP A 35 3.70 13.86 9.44
CA ASP A 35 2.40 13.95 10.12
C ASP A 35 1.48 12.78 9.71
N PHE A 36 1.45 12.42 8.43
CA PHE A 36 0.66 11.30 7.92
C PHE A 36 1.13 9.95 8.46
N LYS A 37 2.44 9.67 8.43
CA LYS A 37 2.97 8.39 8.92
C LYS A 37 2.75 8.22 10.43
N ASP A 38 2.90 9.31 11.20
CA ASP A 38 2.69 9.28 12.66
C ASP A 38 1.20 9.04 12.98
N GLU A 39 0.28 9.68 12.25
CA GLU A 39 -1.16 9.43 12.36
C GLU A 39 -1.51 7.99 11.99
N LEU A 40 -0.95 7.48 10.89
CA LEU A 40 -1.20 6.13 10.41
C LEU A 40 -0.62 5.07 11.36
N ALA A 41 0.57 5.32 11.91
CA ALA A 41 1.17 4.45 12.90
C ALA A 41 0.33 4.37 14.19
N LEU A 42 -0.26 5.49 14.63
CA LEU A 42 -1.21 5.51 15.75
C LEU A 42 -2.49 4.71 15.47
N LYS A 43 -3.02 4.79 14.24
CA LYS A 43 -4.24 4.06 13.84
C LYS A 43 -4.01 2.57 13.67
N THR A 44 -2.85 2.18 13.14
CA THR A 44 -2.54 0.79 12.76
C THR A 44 -1.72 0.04 13.81
N GLN A 45 -1.01 0.75 14.69
CA GLN A 45 0.00 0.24 15.63
C GLN A 45 1.24 -0.38 14.93
N TYR A 46 1.41 -0.16 13.63
CA TYR A 46 2.56 -0.60 12.86
C TYR A 46 3.43 0.56 12.44
N LEU A 47 4.74 0.33 12.37
CA LEU A 47 5.70 1.30 11.85
C LEU A 47 5.47 1.47 10.35
N VAL A 48 5.26 2.71 9.90
CA VAL A 48 5.07 3.07 8.50
C VAL A 48 6.26 3.91 8.05
N GLU A 49 6.94 3.49 6.99
CA GLU A 49 8.08 4.23 6.44
C GLU A 49 8.18 4.01 4.93
N LYS A 50 8.72 5.00 4.22
CA LYS A 50 9.02 4.93 2.79
C LYS A 50 10.44 4.43 2.53
N ASP A 51 10.67 3.87 1.34
CA ASP A 51 12.00 3.46 0.86
C ASP A 51 12.71 2.50 1.84
N ALA A 52 11.98 1.56 2.44
CA ALA A 52 12.55 0.61 3.38
C ALA A 52 13.67 -0.25 2.76
N ASP A 53 13.61 -0.51 1.46
CA ASP A 53 14.62 -1.23 0.68
C ASP A 53 15.97 -0.48 0.62
N LYS A 54 15.95 0.85 0.73
CA LYS A 54 17.13 1.72 0.73
C LYS A 54 17.65 2.05 2.13
N ASN A 55 16.88 1.68 3.18
CA ASN A 55 17.21 1.97 4.57
C ASN A 55 17.73 0.72 5.29
N GLN A 56 19.03 0.64 5.53
CA GLN A 56 19.67 -0.50 6.19
C GLN A 56 19.05 -0.84 7.54
N ALA A 57 18.67 0.15 8.34
CA ALA A 57 18.06 -0.08 9.65
C ALA A 57 16.69 -0.77 9.54
N LEU A 58 15.92 -0.47 8.49
CA LEU A 58 14.63 -1.14 8.24
C LEU A 58 14.85 -2.56 7.72
N GLN A 59 15.85 -2.79 6.89
CA GLN A 59 16.23 -4.14 6.45
C GLN A 59 16.70 -4.99 7.64
N ASP A 60 17.48 -4.42 8.55
CA ASP A 60 17.90 -5.11 9.78
C ASP A 60 16.68 -5.45 10.67
N THR A 61 15.68 -4.56 10.73
CA THR A 61 14.41 -4.83 11.42
C THR A 61 13.65 -5.99 10.79
N ILE A 62 13.52 -6.02 9.46
CA ILE A 62 12.87 -7.10 8.72
C ILE A 62 13.60 -8.43 9.00
N ASN A 63 14.93 -8.43 8.90
CA ASN A 63 15.74 -9.61 9.16
C ASN A 63 15.59 -10.11 10.61
N PHE A 64 15.50 -9.20 11.57
CA PHE A 64 15.25 -9.54 12.97
C PHE A 64 13.88 -10.22 13.15
N LEU A 65 12.81 -9.66 12.52
CA LEU A 65 11.46 -10.23 12.57
C LEU A 65 11.36 -11.63 11.91
N LEU A 66 12.20 -11.89 10.90
CA LEU A 66 12.26 -13.19 10.21
C LEU A 66 13.12 -14.23 10.95
N ALA A 67 14.02 -13.81 11.84
CA ALA A 67 14.92 -14.71 12.55
C ALA A 67 14.21 -15.58 13.62
N GLU A 68 13.08 -15.09 14.13
CA GLU A 68 12.24 -15.79 15.08
C GLU A 68 11.06 -16.51 14.38
N GLU A 69 10.23 -17.21 15.16
CA GLU A 69 8.97 -17.76 14.64
C GLU A 69 8.04 -16.62 14.25
N LEU A 70 7.70 -16.54 12.95
CA LEU A 70 6.92 -15.45 12.39
C LEU A 70 5.53 -15.41 13.03
N THR A 71 5.22 -14.28 13.67
CA THR A 71 3.88 -13.99 14.21
C THR A 71 3.05 -13.23 13.16
N VAL A 72 1.73 -13.19 13.34
CA VAL A 72 0.85 -12.41 12.47
C VAL A 72 1.23 -10.93 12.46
N ASP A 73 1.56 -10.36 13.61
CA ASP A 73 1.96 -8.95 13.72
C ASP A 73 3.33 -8.69 13.06
N ALA A 74 4.27 -9.62 13.19
CA ALA A 74 5.55 -9.54 12.47
C ALA A 74 5.35 -9.59 10.95
N ALA A 75 4.49 -10.49 10.45
CA ALA A 75 4.17 -10.59 9.03
C ALA A 75 3.53 -9.29 8.49
N ILE A 76 2.60 -8.71 9.24
CA ILE A 76 1.97 -7.42 8.90
C ILE A 76 3.02 -6.30 8.92
N GLN A 77 3.86 -6.22 9.95
CA GLN A 77 4.91 -5.20 10.04
C GLN A 77 5.88 -5.29 8.86
N ILE A 78 6.29 -6.49 8.48
CA ILE A 78 7.14 -6.71 7.30
C ILE A 78 6.42 -6.25 6.03
N ALA A 79 5.15 -6.62 5.85
CA ALA A 79 4.37 -6.23 4.68
C ALA A 79 4.24 -4.71 4.55
N VAL A 80 3.91 -4.01 5.64
CA VAL A 80 3.78 -2.55 5.64
C VAL A 80 5.10 -1.85 5.28
N LEU A 81 6.23 -2.40 5.69
CA LEU A 81 7.55 -1.83 5.38
C LEU A 81 8.06 -2.21 3.99
N ASN A 82 7.81 -3.43 3.53
CA ASN A 82 8.51 -4.02 2.39
C ASN A 82 7.64 -4.25 1.15
N ASN A 83 6.30 -4.12 1.24
CA ASN A 83 5.44 -4.36 0.08
C ASN A 83 5.60 -3.26 -0.97
N PRO A 84 6.09 -3.56 -2.20
CA PRO A 84 6.36 -2.56 -3.22
C PRO A 84 5.07 -1.90 -3.75
N GLY A 85 3.93 -2.61 -3.74
CA GLY A 85 2.63 -2.05 -4.11
C GLY A 85 2.23 -0.94 -3.14
N LEU A 86 2.38 -1.17 -1.83
CA LEU A 86 2.09 -0.15 -0.83
C LEU A 86 3.07 1.03 -0.91
N GLN A 87 4.36 0.79 -1.22
CA GLN A 87 5.32 1.87 -1.44
C GLN A 87 4.92 2.76 -2.63
N ALA A 88 4.40 2.17 -3.71
CA ALA A 88 3.86 2.93 -4.84
C ALA A 88 2.63 3.77 -4.46
N VAL A 89 1.74 3.24 -3.64
CA VAL A 89 0.57 3.97 -3.11
C VAL A 89 1.00 5.16 -2.24
N PHE A 90 2.06 5.04 -1.46
CA PHE A 90 2.61 6.18 -0.69
C PHE A 90 3.12 7.31 -1.59
N GLU A 91 3.60 7.01 -2.81
CA GLU A 91 4.01 8.06 -3.75
C GLU A 91 2.81 8.85 -4.32
N GLU A 92 1.61 8.25 -4.41
CA GLU A 92 0.39 8.95 -4.81
C GLU A 92 0.07 10.10 -3.85
N LEU A 93 0.31 9.92 -2.55
CA LEU A 93 0.15 11.00 -1.56
C LEU A 93 1.09 12.17 -1.84
N GLY A 94 2.34 11.87 -2.24
CA GLY A 94 3.32 12.89 -2.63
C GLY A 94 2.90 13.65 -3.88
N ILE A 95 2.32 12.97 -4.87
CA ILE A 95 1.78 13.59 -6.08
C ILE A 95 0.61 14.50 -5.74
N ALA A 96 -0.38 14.01 -4.97
CA ALA A 96 -1.53 14.80 -4.55
C ALA A 96 -1.13 16.04 -3.73
N GLN A 97 -0.11 15.91 -2.89
CA GLN A 97 0.47 17.06 -2.18
C GLN A 97 1.08 18.08 -3.13
N ALA A 98 1.82 17.64 -4.13
CA ALA A 98 2.42 18.52 -5.14
C ALA A 98 1.35 19.26 -5.95
N ASP A 99 0.27 18.57 -6.33
CA ASP A 99 -0.87 19.15 -7.03
C ASP A 99 -1.60 20.21 -6.19
N TRP A 100 -1.83 19.92 -4.91
CA TRP A 100 -2.39 20.91 -3.97
C TRP A 100 -1.50 22.16 -3.87
N LEU A 101 -0.20 21.99 -3.71
CA LEU A 101 0.74 23.09 -3.67
C LEU A 101 0.74 23.88 -4.98
N GLN A 102 0.72 23.18 -6.12
CA GLN A 102 0.67 23.81 -7.44
C GLN A 102 -0.63 24.61 -7.64
N ALA A 103 -1.76 24.15 -7.13
CA ALA A 103 -3.04 24.87 -7.16
C ALA A 103 -2.96 26.23 -6.45
N GLY A 104 -2.09 26.35 -5.43
CA GLY A 104 -1.82 27.59 -4.71
C GLY A 104 -0.84 28.55 -5.39
N LEU A 105 -0.14 28.13 -6.44
CA LEU A 105 0.81 28.98 -7.14
C LEU A 105 0.10 29.90 -8.14
N LEU A 106 0.67 31.09 -8.27
CA LEU A 106 0.27 32.03 -9.34
C LEU A 106 0.97 31.64 -10.63
N THR A 107 0.26 31.84 -11.74
CA THR A 107 0.85 31.68 -13.09
C THR A 107 1.97 32.71 -13.27
N ASN A 108 3.15 32.27 -13.68
CA ASN A 108 4.27 33.17 -13.93
C ASN A 108 3.95 34.16 -15.03
N PRO A 109 4.35 35.45 -14.89
CA PRO A 109 4.21 36.43 -15.97
C PRO A 109 5.00 35.98 -17.20
N LYS A 110 4.38 36.07 -18.35
CA LYS A 110 5.01 35.74 -19.65
C LYS A 110 5.50 37.02 -20.29
N LEU A 111 6.80 37.11 -20.54
CA LEU A 111 7.39 38.18 -21.35
C LEU A 111 7.35 37.76 -22.83
N LYS A 112 6.63 38.51 -23.66
CA LYS A 112 6.57 38.33 -25.10
C LYS A 112 7.46 39.35 -25.77
N ALA A 113 8.33 38.87 -26.65
CA ALA A 113 9.09 39.72 -27.58
C ALA A 113 8.87 39.19 -29.00
N GLN A 114 8.29 39.97 -29.86
CA GLN A 114 7.99 39.54 -31.21
C GLN A 114 8.55 40.58 -32.18
N VAL A 115 9.24 40.11 -33.20
CA VAL A 115 9.73 40.93 -34.33
C VAL A 115 8.89 40.55 -35.53
N LEU A 116 8.09 41.48 -35.99
CA LEU A 116 7.26 41.37 -37.17
C LEU A 116 7.97 42.06 -38.33
N SER A 117 8.27 41.35 -39.42
CA SER A 117 8.85 41.88 -40.64
C SER A 117 7.84 41.70 -41.78
N GLY A 118 7.39 42.79 -42.36
CA GLY A 118 6.46 42.78 -43.48
C GLY A 118 6.41 44.13 -44.19
N GLY A 119 6.31 44.15 -45.53
CA GLY A 119 6.14 45.38 -46.30
C GLY A 119 7.29 46.38 -46.22
N GLY A 120 8.52 45.96 -45.85
CA GLY A 120 9.70 46.85 -45.70
C GLY A 120 9.83 47.50 -44.34
N GLU A 121 8.94 47.23 -43.39
CA GLU A 121 9.03 47.72 -42.01
C GLU A 121 9.29 46.56 -41.05
N VAL A 122 10.13 46.81 -40.05
CA VAL A 122 10.38 45.91 -38.94
C VAL A 122 9.73 46.51 -37.67
N LYS A 123 8.73 45.80 -37.14
CA LYS A 123 8.07 46.19 -35.89
C LYS A 123 8.51 45.27 -34.78
N THR A 124 8.98 45.82 -33.70
CA THR A 124 9.32 45.07 -32.48
C THR A 124 8.24 45.32 -31.44
N GLU A 125 7.55 44.24 -31.02
CA GLU A 125 6.54 44.30 -29.97
C GLU A 125 7.09 43.64 -28.72
N LEU A 126 7.03 44.36 -27.60
CA LEU A 126 7.35 43.86 -26.26
C LEU A 126 6.07 43.92 -25.43
N GLY A 127 5.71 42.79 -24.84
CA GLY A 127 4.50 42.68 -24.02
C GLY A 127 4.76 41.83 -22.76
N ILE A 128 4.01 42.14 -21.72
CA ILE A 128 3.91 41.31 -20.53
C ILE A 128 2.47 40.80 -20.47
N GLU A 129 2.33 39.48 -20.37
CA GLU A 129 1.05 38.82 -20.18
C GLU A 129 0.97 38.23 -18.82
N GLN A 130 -0.04 38.60 -18.02
CA GLN A 130 -0.30 38.08 -16.67
C GLN A 130 -1.75 37.63 -16.56
N ASP A 131 -1.95 36.43 -16.00
CA ASP A 131 -3.28 35.86 -15.73
C ASP A 131 -3.84 36.45 -14.42
N PHE A 132 -4.74 37.43 -14.54
CA PHE A 132 -5.45 38.02 -13.41
C PHE A 132 -6.61 37.17 -12.92
N MET A 133 -7.25 36.37 -13.80
CA MET A 133 -8.33 35.46 -13.41
C MET A 133 -7.80 34.36 -12.50
N GLY A 134 -6.60 33.84 -12.79
CA GLY A 134 -5.92 32.88 -11.94
C GLY A 134 -5.65 33.39 -10.53
N PHE A 135 -5.42 34.72 -10.36
CA PHE A 135 -5.29 35.32 -9.04
C PHE A 135 -6.63 35.32 -8.27
N LEU A 136 -7.73 35.68 -8.94
CA LEU A 136 -9.07 35.75 -8.33
C LEU A 136 -9.59 34.37 -7.91
N LEU A 137 -9.32 33.34 -8.73
CA LEU A 137 -9.77 31.96 -8.49
C LEU A 137 -8.80 31.15 -7.60
N ARG A 138 -7.66 31.72 -7.20
CA ARG A 138 -6.65 31.04 -6.36
C ARG A 138 -7.24 30.43 -5.09
N PRO A 139 -8.03 31.14 -4.26
CA PRO A 139 -8.56 30.56 -3.02
C PRO A 139 -9.47 29.35 -3.28
N LEU A 140 -10.25 29.37 -4.36
CA LEU A 140 -11.08 28.22 -4.75
C LEU A 140 -10.21 27.04 -5.20
N ARG A 141 -9.18 27.29 -6.01
CA ARG A 141 -8.25 26.22 -6.44
C ARG A 141 -7.50 25.59 -5.28
N VAL A 142 -7.09 26.39 -4.28
CA VAL A 142 -6.41 25.87 -3.08
C VAL A 142 -7.34 24.97 -2.28
N LYS A 143 -8.60 25.37 -2.07
CA LYS A 143 -9.61 24.56 -1.37
C LYS A 143 -9.88 23.24 -2.11
N LEU A 144 -10.03 23.30 -3.43
CA LEU A 144 -10.23 22.12 -4.27
C LEU A 144 -9.03 21.16 -4.17
N GLY A 145 -7.80 21.68 -4.30
CA GLY A 145 -6.58 20.90 -4.17
C GLY A 145 -6.42 20.27 -2.80
N GLU A 146 -6.76 21.01 -1.71
CA GLU A 146 -6.76 20.49 -0.35
C GLU A 146 -7.73 19.32 -0.19
N ALA A 147 -8.96 19.46 -0.68
CA ALA A 147 -9.96 18.41 -0.58
C ALA A 147 -9.58 17.17 -1.42
N GLN A 148 -8.99 17.36 -2.60
CA GLN A 148 -8.44 16.26 -3.40
C GLN A 148 -7.29 15.54 -2.66
N TYR A 149 -6.40 16.29 -2.03
CA TYR A 149 -5.34 15.73 -1.19
C TYR A 149 -5.92 14.88 -0.04
N GLN A 150 -6.96 15.38 0.67
CA GLN A 150 -7.60 14.64 1.76
C GLN A 150 -8.28 13.35 1.25
N ALA A 151 -8.90 13.38 0.08
CA ALA A 151 -9.49 12.18 -0.54
C ALA A 151 -8.42 11.12 -0.86
N VAL A 152 -7.27 11.54 -1.43
CA VAL A 152 -6.13 10.64 -1.69
C VAL A 152 -5.56 10.12 -0.38
N LYS A 153 -5.43 10.95 0.67
CA LYS A 153 -4.97 10.53 1.99
C LYS A 153 -5.83 9.37 2.54
N HIS A 154 -7.15 9.50 2.51
CA HIS A 154 -8.06 8.44 2.96
C HIS A 154 -7.98 7.18 2.09
N ARG A 155 -7.73 7.34 0.78
CA ARG A 155 -7.52 6.19 -0.12
C ARG A 155 -6.24 5.44 0.24
N VAL A 156 -5.14 6.15 0.50
CA VAL A 156 -3.88 5.56 0.95
C VAL A 156 -4.05 4.84 2.30
N GLU A 157 -4.77 5.45 3.25
CA GLU A 157 -5.11 4.80 4.52
C GLU A 157 -5.90 3.49 4.29
N HIS A 158 -6.87 3.50 3.37
CA HIS A 158 -7.64 2.31 3.01
C HIS A 158 -6.76 1.18 2.49
N GLU A 159 -5.82 1.48 1.60
CA GLU A 159 -4.90 0.48 1.05
C GLU A 159 -4.00 -0.15 2.12
N VAL A 160 -3.55 0.63 3.11
CA VAL A 160 -2.80 0.09 4.26
C VAL A 160 -3.66 -0.87 5.07
N PHE A 161 -4.90 -0.48 5.42
CA PHE A 161 -5.81 -1.37 6.16
C PHE A 161 -6.17 -2.63 5.37
N SER A 162 -6.35 -2.50 4.05
CA SER A 162 -6.59 -3.63 3.16
C SER A 162 -5.41 -4.62 3.16
N LEU A 163 -4.19 -4.12 3.01
CA LEU A 163 -2.99 -4.96 3.08
C LEU A 163 -2.86 -5.66 4.45
N ILE A 164 -3.14 -4.96 5.56
CA ILE A 164 -3.12 -5.55 6.90
C ILE A 164 -4.13 -6.70 7.01
N ALA A 165 -5.35 -6.51 6.50
CA ALA A 165 -6.39 -7.55 6.50
C ALA A 165 -5.98 -8.74 5.63
N ASP A 166 -5.45 -8.49 4.45
CA ASP A 166 -5.01 -9.49 3.49
C ASP A 166 -3.85 -10.35 4.00
N VAL A 167 -2.87 -9.72 4.67
CA VAL A 167 -1.74 -10.44 5.28
C VAL A 167 -2.23 -11.30 6.43
N ARG A 168 -3.13 -10.77 7.26
CA ARG A 168 -3.73 -11.51 8.38
C ARG A 168 -4.50 -12.73 7.90
N GLU A 169 -5.32 -12.58 6.87
CA GLU A 169 -6.05 -13.68 6.24
C GLU A 169 -5.10 -14.75 5.72
N SER A 170 -4.10 -14.38 4.91
CA SER A 170 -3.12 -15.33 4.37
C SER A 170 -2.32 -16.03 5.46
N TYR A 171 -1.98 -15.33 6.53
CA TYR A 171 -1.26 -15.93 7.66
C TYR A 171 -2.07 -17.03 8.33
N TYR A 172 -3.35 -16.76 8.65
CA TYR A 172 -4.21 -17.74 9.32
C TYR A 172 -4.64 -18.88 8.37
N THR A 173 -4.82 -18.61 7.08
CA THR A 173 -5.05 -19.66 6.06
C THR A 173 -3.88 -20.64 6.03
N LEU A 174 -2.65 -20.13 5.91
CA LEU A 174 -1.45 -20.97 5.93
C LEU A 174 -1.30 -21.75 7.26
N GLN A 175 -1.63 -21.12 8.38
CA GLN A 175 -1.58 -21.78 9.69
C GLN A 175 -2.60 -22.93 9.78
N GLY A 176 -3.81 -22.73 9.27
CA GLY A 176 -4.85 -23.76 9.16
C GLY A 176 -4.43 -24.94 8.28
N ASP A 177 -3.85 -24.64 7.10
CA ASP A 177 -3.37 -25.66 6.16
C ASP A 177 -2.22 -26.49 6.76
N LYS A 178 -1.31 -25.87 7.51
CA LYS A 178 -0.25 -26.60 8.25
C LYS A 178 -0.79 -27.47 9.37
N GLN A 179 -1.83 -27.03 10.05
CA GLN A 179 -2.50 -27.86 11.05
C GLN A 179 -3.23 -29.05 10.40
N LEU A 180 -3.90 -28.82 9.26
CA LEU A 180 -4.53 -29.88 8.47
C LEU A 180 -3.49 -30.87 7.94
N LEU A 181 -2.33 -30.38 7.48
CA LEU A 181 -1.22 -31.23 7.03
C LEU A 181 -0.80 -32.24 8.13
N THR A 182 -0.61 -31.76 9.36
CA THR A 182 -0.25 -32.61 10.50
C THR A 182 -1.33 -33.66 10.79
N LEU A 183 -2.61 -33.27 10.70
CA LEU A 183 -3.73 -34.19 10.86
C LEU A 183 -3.74 -35.25 9.77
N LEU A 184 -3.62 -34.85 8.50
CA LEU A 184 -3.62 -35.77 7.34
C LEU A 184 -2.45 -36.76 7.40
N GLN A 185 -1.26 -36.35 7.85
CA GLN A 185 -0.14 -37.25 8.07
C GLN A 185 -0.50 -38.36 9.05
N SER A 186 -1.14 -38.02 10.17
CA SER A 186 -1.60 -39.00 11.16
C SER A 186 -2.68 -39.93 10.62
N VAL A 187 -3.60 -39.40 9.79
CA VAL A 187 -4.68 -40.19 9.16
C VAL A 187 -4.11 -41.14 8.10
N VAL A 188 -3.11 -40.71 7.31
CA VAL A 188 -2.42 -41.60 6.35
C VAL A 188 -1.74 -42.75 7.07
N GLU A 189 -1.02 -42.49 8.17
CA GLU A 189 -0.36 -43.50 8.99
C GLU A 189 -1.38 -44.55 9.51
N ALA A 190 -2.50 -44.09 10.06
CA ALA A 190 -3.57 -44.95 10.55
C ALA A 190 -4.23 -45.80 9.43
N SER A 191 -4.47 -45.15 8.27
CA SER A 191 -5.08 -45.85 7.10
C SER A 191 -4.13 -46.87 6.46
N GLU A 192 -2.82 -46.62 6.51
CA GLU A 192 -1.80 -47.55 6.05
C GLU A 192 -1.76 -48.79 6.92
N ALA A 193 -1.76 -48.65 8.24
CA ALA A 193 -1.82 -49.75 9.19
C ALA A 193 -3.11 -50.57 9.01
N ALA A 194 -4.25 -49.93 8.77
CA ALA A 194 -5.52 -50.59 8.49
C ALA A 194 -5.48 -51.40 7.16
N LYS A 195 -4.89 -50.81 6.11
CA LYS A 195 -4.68 -51.52 4.81
C LYS A 195 -3.78 -52.76 5.00
N GLU A 196 -2.68 -52.65 5.74
CA GLU A 196 -1.79 -53.77 6.00
C GLU A 196 -2.48 -54.89 6.81
N LEU A 197 -3.26 -54.52 7.83
CA LEU A 197 -4.05 -55.49 8.61
C LEU A 197 -5.07 -56.19 7.70
N ALA A 198 -5.81 -55.48 6.87
CA ALA A 198 -6.75 -56.02 5.91
C ALA A 198 -6.08 -57.01 4.92
N GLN A 199 -4.86 -56.67 4.45
CA GLN A 199 -4.09 -57.56 3.58
C GLN A 199 -3.74 -58.88 4.26
N ARG A 200 -3.33 -58.84 5.55
CA ARG A 200 -3.03 -60.05 6.34
C ARG A 200 -4.29 -60.89 6.60
N GLN A 201 -5.42 -60.25 6.90
CA GLN A 201 -6.70 -60.94 7.11
C GLN A 201 -7.23 -61.58 5.79
N TYR A 202 -7.09 -60.95 4.64
CA TYR A 202 -7.43 -61.51 3.36
C TYR A 202 -6.57 -62.74 3.01
N ASN A 203 -5.25 -62.65 3.23
CA ASN A 203 -4.33 -63.75 3.01
C ASN A 203 -4.64 -64.99 3.93
N ALA A 204 -5.20 -64.71 5.13
CA ALA A 204 -5.68 -65.76 6.04
C ALA A 204 -7.11 -66.25 5.73
N GLY A 205 -7.78 -65.72 4.71
CA GLY A 205 -9.15 -66.09 4.31
C GLY A 205 -10.26 -65.52 5.21
N ASN A 206 -9.94 -64.53 6.08
CA ASN A 206 -10.86 -64.00 7.08
C ASN A 206 -11.75 -62.85 6.56
N ILE A 207 -11.38 -62.19 5.44
CA ILE A 207 -12.16 -61.14 4.81
C ILE A 207 -12.25 -61.34 3.31
N SER A 208 -13.25 -60.68 2.67
CA SER A 208 -13.45 -60.71 1.24
C SER A 208 -12.47 -59.81 0.48
N VAL A 209 -12.29 -60.06 -0.83
CA VAL A 209 -11.55 -59.20 -1.73
C VAL A 209 -12.18 -57.79 -1.78
N LEU A 210 -13.49 -57.68 -1.63
CA LEU A 210 -14.21 -56.42 -1.62
C LEU A 210 -13.81 -55.59 -0.38
N ASP A 211 -13.69 -56.21 0.79
CA ASP A 211 -13.29 -55.52 2.02
C ASP A 211 -11.84 -55.10 1.95
N LEU A 212 -10.94 -55.93 1.44
CA LEU A 212 -9.57 -55.55 1.16
C LEU A 212 -9.49 -54.31 0.21
N SER A 213 -10.26 -54.37 -0.89
CA SER A 213 -10.27 -53.27 -1.86
C SER A 213 -10.78 -51.95 -1.27
N ARG A 214 -11.73 -51.99 -0.31
CA ARG A 214 -12.20 -50.80 0.43
C ARG A 214 -11.09 -50.18 1.27
N HIS A 215 -10.31 -50.99 2.00
CA HIS A 215 -9.19 -50.48 2.79
C HIS A 215 -8.09 -49.88 1.90
N GLN A 216 -7.81 -50.52 0.77
CA GLN A 216 -6.85 -49.98 -0.20
C GLN A 216 -7.33 -48.66 -0.81
N ALA A 217 -8.60 -48.56 -1.21
CA ALA A 217 -9.19 -47.35 -1.75
C ALA A 217 -9.14 -46.21 -0.76
N ASN A 218 -9.53 -46.44 0.50
CA ASN A 218 -9.47 -45.44 1.57
C ASN A 218 -8.04 -44.93 1.81
N TYR A 219 -7.03 -45.80 1.86
CA TYR A 219 -5.64 -45.39 1.98
C TYR A 219 -5.20 -44.48 0.84
N HIS A 220 -5.55 -44.82 -0.40
CA HIS A 220 -5.18 -44.00 -1.55
C HIS A 220 -5.90 -42.65 -1.59
N GLU A 221 -7.16 -42.59 -1.15
CA GLU A 221 -7.94 -41.36 -1.04
C GLU A 221 -7.29 -40.38 -0.02
N VAL A 222 -6.99 -40.90 1.19
CA VAL A 222 -6.37 -40.07 2.24
C VAL A 222 -4.95 -39.61 1.82
N LYS A 223 -4.19 -40.49 1.16
CA LYS A 223 -2.87 -40.17 0.64
C LYS A 223 -2.92 -39.07 -0.43
N LEU A 224 -3.95 -39.13 -1.31
CA LEU A 224 -4.18 -38.06 -2.28
C LEU A 224 -4.51 -36.73 -1.61
N ALA A 225 -5.37 -36.74 -0.58
CA ALA A 225 -5.71 -35.55 0.21
C ALA A 225 -4.47 -34.96 0.89
N LEU A 226 -3.56 -35.79 1.41
CA LEU A 226 -2.29 -35.34 1.99
C LEU A 226 -1.45 -34.59 0.94
N ILE A 227 -1.23 -35.18 -0.25
CA ILE A 227 -0.43 -34.56 -1.31
C ILE A 227 -1.06 -33.23 -1.77
N GLN A 228 -2.39 -33.18 -1.90
CA GLN A 228 -3.09 -31.95 -2.26
C GLN A 228 -2.89 -30.85 -1.21
N ASN A 229 -2.94 -31.20 0.06
CA ASN A 229 -2.69 -30.22 1.14
C ASN A 229 -1.22 -29.81 1.23
N GLU A 230 -0.26 -30.69 0.97
CA GLU A 230 1.16 -30.33 0.86
C GLU A 230 1.37 -29.24 -0.20
N ILE A 231 0.77 -29.41 -1.38
CA ILE A 231 0.83 -28.41 -2.46
C ILE A 231 0.16 -27.11 -2.02
N GLN A 232 -0.99 -27.18 -1.33
CA GLN A 232 -1.71 -25.99 -0.85
C GLN A 232 -0.86 -25.20 0.14
N VAL A 233 -0.19 -25.86 1.08
CA VAL A 233 0.74 -25.20 2.03
C VAL A 233 1.84 -24.43 1.29
N GLU A 234 2.44 -25.00 0.24
CA GLU A 234 3.47 -24.32 -0.56
C GLU A 234 2.89 -23.09 -1.29
N ILE A 235 1.67 -23.21 -1.85
CA ILE A 235 0.98 -22.11 -2.53
C ILE A 235 0.73 -20.96 -1.53
N GLU A 236 0.15 -21.26 -0.35
CA GLU A 236 -0.18 -20.25 0.64
C GLU A 236 1.08 -19.60 1.25
N GLN A 237 2.16 -20.38 1.38
CA GLN A 237 3.45 -19.83 1.81
C GLN A 237 3.99 -18.82 0.79
N ASP A 238 3.85 -19.08 -0.50
CA ASP A 238 4.27 -18.18 -1.56
C ASP A 238 3.34 -16.94 -1.67
N VAL A 239 2.04 -17.12 -1.45
CA VAL A 239 1.08 -16.00 -1.36
C VAL A 239 1.47 -15.04 -0.23
N LEU A 240 1.75 -15.56 0.97
CA LEU A 240 2.17 -14.75 2.11
C LEU A 240 3.52 -14.06 1.86
N ASN A 241 4.48 -14.74 1.23
CA ASN A 241 5.75 -14.15 0.81
C ASN A 241 5.54 -12.93 -0.09
N ARG A 242 4.69 -13.05 -1.10
CA ARG A 242 4.39 -11.93 -2.02
C ARG A 242 3.69 -10.77 -1.30
N LYS A 243 2.76 -11.05 -0.38
CA LYS A 243 2.10 -10.00 0.42
C LYS A 243 3.08 -9.29 1.35
N MET A 244 4.08 -9.99 1.89
CA MET A 244 5.18 -9.40 2.63
C MET A 244 6.20 -8.65 1.74
N GLY A 245 6.03 -8.67 0.42
CA GLY A 245 6.89 -7.95 -0.53
C GLY A 245 8.16 -8.68 -0.95
N PHE A 246 8.29 -9.98 -0.69
CA PHE A 246 9.43 -10.75 -1.12
C PHE A 246 9.27 -11.24 -2.56
N THR A 247 10.31 -11.07 -3.37
CA THR A 247 10.37 -11.54 -4.76
C THR A 247 10.96 -12.95 -4.89
N SER A 248 11.58 -13.46 -3.84
CA SER A 248 12.16 -14.80 -3.77
C SER A 248 11.68 -15.50 -2.50
N ALA A 249 11.72 -16.83 -2.51
CA ALA A 249 11.37 -17.63 -1.35
C ALA A 249 12.26 -17.26 -0.15
N GLN A 250 11.63 -16.86 0.95
CA GLN A 250 12.29 -16.61 2.22
C GLN A 250 12.05 -17.81 3.16
N SER A 251 13.06 -18.11 3.95
CA SER A 251 12.97 -19.18 4.95
C SER A 251 12.51 -18.60 6.28
N TRP A 252 11.28 -18.89 6.65
CA TRP A 252 10.69 -18.55 7.95
C TRP A 252 9.74 -19.65 8.41
N LYS A 253 9.43 -19.66 9.69
CA LYS A 253 8.53 -20.63 10.29
C LYS A 253 7.38 -19.91 10.98
N ILE A 254 6.18 -20.50 10.91
CA ILE A 254 5.03 -20.04 11.67
C ILE A 254 4.58 -21.11 12.65
N LYS A 255 3.88 -20.72 13.69
CA LYS A 255 3.19 -21.63 14.59
C LYS A 255 2.23 -22.52 13.80
N GLY A 256 2.28 -23.84 14.04
CA GLY A 256 1.43 -24.80 13.36
C GLY A 256 0.00 -24.92 13.91
N THR A 257 -0.38 -24.12 14.91
CA THR A 257 -1.69 -24.22 15.58
C THR A 257 -2.42 -22.89 15.56
N LEU A 258 -3.67 -22.90 15.13
CA LEU A 258 -4.56 -21.75 15.19
C LEU A 258 -4.81 -21.31 16.64
N PRO A 259 -4.97 -19.98 16.88
CA PRO A 259 -5.39 -19.49 18.18
C PRO A 259 -6.81 -19.98 18.52
N GLN A 260 -7.11 -20.07 19.79
CA GLN A 260 -8.51 -20.28 20.21
C GLN A 260 -9.30 -18.99 19.95
N PHE A 261 -10.39 -19.12 19.22
CA PHE A 261 -11.30 -18.00 18.99
C PHE A 261 -12.15 -17.75 20.23
N SER A 262 -12.48 -16.48 20.49
CA SER A 262 -13.45 -16.11 21.51
C SER A 262 -14.84 -16.59 21.08
N GLU A 263 -15.61 -17.11 22.02
CA GLU A 263 -17.02 -17.47 21.79
C GLU A 263 -17.94 -16.23 21.75
N ASP A 264 -17.44 -15.06 22.20
CA ASP A 264 -18.18 -13.81 22.17
C ASP A 264 -18.17 -13.21 20.74
N GLU A 265 -19.26 -13.45 20.02
CA GLU A 265 -19.50 -12.79 18.73
C GLU A 265 -20.04 -11.37 18.95
N PRO A 266 -19.40 -10.34 18.36
CA PRO A 266 -19.91 -8.99 18.45
C PRO A 266 -21.26 -8.86 17.70
N VAL A 267 -22.16 -8.02 18.22
CA VAL A 267 -23.45 -7.80 17.63
C VAL A 267 -23.31 -7.20 16.22
N LEU A 268 -23.92 -7.82 15.22
CA LEU A 268 -23.81 -7.41 13.81
C LEU A 268 -24.12 -5.91 13.59
N LEU A 269 -25.15 -5.37 14.25
CA LEU A 269 -25.52 -3.96 14.14
C LEU A 269 -24.42 -3.02 14.64
N GLU A 270 -23.73 -3.39 15.70
CA GLU A 270 -22.60 -2.62 16.22
C GLU A 270 -21.40 -2.65 15.25
N LEU A 271 -21.13 -3.82 14.66
CA LEU A 271 -20.09 -3.95 13.65
C LEU A 271 -20.37 -3.10 12.40
N VAL A 272 -21.63 -3.10 11.93
CA VAL A 272 -22.05 -2.29 10.78
C VAL A 272 -21.90 -0.80 11.07
N SER A 273 -22.33 -0.34 12.25
CA SER A 273 -22.20 1.06 12.66
C SER A 273 -20.72 1.47 12.71
N ARG A 274 -19.89 0.69 13.40
CA ARG A 274 -18.44 0.93 13.49
C ARG A 274 -17.77 0.92 12.12
N ALA A 275 -18.16 -0.01 11.24
CA ALA A 275 -17.62 -0.07 9.87
C ALA A 275 -18.00 1.18 9.08
N THR A 276 -19.26 1.62 9.13
CA THR A 276 -19.76 2.80 8.40
C THR A 276 -19.08 4.10 8.84
N GLU A 277 -18.70 4.19 10.11
CA GLU A 277 -18.02 5.35 10.68
C GLU A 277 -16.50 5.36 10.37
N ASN A 278 -15.88 4.19 10.33
CA ASN A 278 -14.42 4.07 10.28
C ASN A 278 -13.85 3.63 8.92
N ARG A 279 -14.68 3.26 7.93
CA ARG A 279 -14.23 2.87 6.59
C ARG A 279 -13.63 4.06 5.86
N MET A 280 -12.33 3.97 5.54
CA MET A 280 -11.57 5.04 4.90
C MET A 280 -12.00 5.27 3.45
N ASP A 281 -12.42 4.23 2.71
CA ASP A 281 -13.00 4.38 1.37
C ASP A 281 -14.28 5.22 1.37
N LEU A 282 -15.15 5.05 2.38
CA LEU A 282 -16.34 5.89 2.54
C LEU A 282 -15.99 7.34 2.92
N GLN A 283 -14.95 7.54 3.72
CA GLN A 283 -14.48 8.88 4.05
C GLN A 283 -13.91 9.59 2.80
N ALA A 284 -13.13 8.89 1.98
CA ALA A 284 -12.64 9.42 0.71
C ALA A 284 -13.79 9.88 -0.19
N LEU A 285 -14.81 9.03 -0.39
CA LEU A 285 -15.98 9.37 -1.21
C LEU A 285 -16.78 10.55 -0.65
N LYS A 286 -16.94 10.67 0.67
CA LYS A 286 -17.61 11.82 1.29
C LYS A 286 -16.88 13.12 1.02
N VAL A 287 -15.53 13.10 1.04
CA VAL A 287 -14.71 14.27 0.71
C VAL A 287 -14.85 14.62 -0.78
N GLU A 288 -14.82 13.62 -1.68
CA GLU A 288 -15.01 13.82 -3.12
C GLU A 288 -16.38 14.44 -3.44
N ILE A 289 -17.46 13.95 -2.82
CA ILE A 289 -18.81 14.51 -2.98
C ILE A 289 -18.82 15.99 -2.54
N LYS A 290 -18.25 16.31 -1.40
CA LYS A 290 -18.20 17.68 -0.89
C LYS A 290 -17.47 18.64 -1.83
N VAL A 291 -16.40 18.13 -2.49
CA VAL A 291 -15.64 18.89 -3.49
C VAL A 291 -16.50 19.23 -4.73
N LEU A 292 -17.41 18.31 -5.12
CA LEU A 292 -18.28 18.51 -6.28
C LEU A 292 -19.48 19.43 -5.99
N GLU A 293 -19.81 19.63 -4.72
CA GLU A 293 -20.91 20.51 -4.28
C GLU A 293 -20.48 21.97 -4.08
N GLU A 294 -19.16 22.27 -3.93
CA GLU A 294 -18.58 23.63 -3.81
C GLU A 294 -18.17 24.22 -5.16
#